data_910693bea450899ec26082e69c148c17
#
_entry.id   910693bea450899ec26082e69c148c17
#
_cell.length_a   1.000
_cell.length_b   1.000
_cell.length_c   1.000
_cell.angle_alpha   90.00
_cell.angle_beta   90.00
_cell.angle_gamma   90.00
#
_symmetry.space_group_name_H-M   'P 1'
#
loop_
_entity.id
_entity.type
_entity.pdbx_description
1 polymer ?
#
loop_
_entity_poly.entity_id
_entity_poly.type
_entity_poly.pdbx_seq_one_letter_code
_entity_poly.pdbx_strand_id
1 'polypeptide(L)'
;VFIGIDLKAKATIIFLSVFVPCVINSYTGVKLTKRTLINVAKTFGAGNFETFIKVGIPSAMRMVFTGIRSALGGAWSTLCAAEMLAARAGLGYMLQVGRNVGRADIVVAGMVAISVLGALMSLILSLVEKRVLKCKLER
;
A
#
# COMPACT_ATOMS: atom_id res chain seq x y z
N VAL A 1 14.65 15.69 23.38
CA VAL A 1 13.82 14.54 23.80
C VAL A 1 12.50 14.48 23.03
N PHE A 2 11.86 15.61 22.72
CA PHE A 2 10.57 15.66 22.02
C PHE A 2 10.59 15.17 20.56
N ILE A 3 11.69 15.34 19.83
CA ILE A 3 11.81 14.95 18.42
C ILE A 3 11.77 13.42 18.22
N GLY A 4 12.33 12.66 19.16
CA GLY A 4 12.36 11.20 19.04
C GLY A 4 11.02 10.51 19.34
N ILE A 5 10.18 11.08 20.20
CA ILE A 5 8.86 10.52 20.54
C ILE A 5 7.89 10.75 19.38
N ASP A 6 7.93 11.92 18.76
CA ASP A 6 7.08 12.29 17.64
C ASP A 6 7.37 11.43 16.39
N LEU A 7 8.62 11.18 16.08
CA LEU A 7 9.03 10.32 14.96
C LEU A 7 8.60 8.86 15.17
N LYS A 8 8.78 8.33 16.38
CA LYS A 8 8.37 6.95 16.72
C LYS A 8 6.85 6.79 16.67
N ALA A 9 6.10 7.74 17.18
CA ALA A 9 4.64 7.73 17.14
C ALA A 9 4.13 7.75 15.69
N LYS A 10 4.67 8.62 14.85
CA LYS A 10 4.33 8.67 13.41
C LYS A 10 4.65 7.36 12.70
N ALA A 11 5.84 6.80 12.93
CA ALA A 11 6.25 5.53 12.35
C ALA A 11 5.31 4.38 12.75
N THR A 12 4.87 4.32 14.01
CA THR A 12 3.95 3.30 14.49
C THR A 12 2.58 3.42 13.83
N ILE A 13 2.04 4.63 13.69
CA ILE A 13 0.74 4.86 13.04
C ILE A 13 0.80 4.48 11.57
N ILE A 14 1.86 4.85 10.85
CA ILE A 14 2.07 4.50 9.45
C ILE A 14 2.21 2.97 9.32
N PHE A 15 2.96 2.32 10.19
CA PHE A 15 3.12 0.87 10.20
C PHE A 15 1.78 0.15 10.33
N LEU A 16 0.96 0.54 11.31
CA LEU A 16 -0.39 -0.02 11.50
C LEU A 16 -1.29 0.21 10.29
N SER A 17 -1.24 1.40 9.70
CA SER A 17 -2.01 1.75 8.50
C SER A 17 -1.66 0.91 7.28
N VAL A 18 -0.41 0.48 7.15
CA VAL A 18 0.07 -0.39 6.06
C VAL A 18 -0.17 -1.86 6.37
N PHE A 19 0.03 -2.27 7.62
CA PHE A 19 -0.04 -3.67 8.04
C PHE A 19 -1.42 -4.29 7.81
N VAL A 20 -2.48 -3.61 8.24
CA VAL A 20 -3.86 -4.11 8.15
C VAL A 20 -4.29 -4.39 6.71
N PRO A 21 -4.17 -3.46 5.74
CA PRO A 21 -4.52 -3.74 4.35
C PRO A 21 -3.67 -4.85 3.73
N CYS A 22 -2.37 -4.92 4.05
CA CYS A 22 -1.51 -6.00 3.56
C CYS A 22 -1.97 -7.37 4.01
N VAL A 23 -2.30 -7.53 5.29
CA VAL A 23 -2.77 -8.80 5.84
C VAL A 23 -4.09 -9.22 5.21
N ILE A 24 -5.07 -8.29 5.15
CA ILE A 24 -6.40 -8.57 4.58
C ILE A 24 -6.30 -8.96 3.11
N ASN A 25 -5.54 -8.23 2.31
CA ASN A 25 -5.40 -8.53 0.88
C ASN A 25 -4.61 -9.82 0.64
N SER A 26 -3.58 -10.12 1.44
CA SER A 26 -2.85 -11.39 1.37
C SER A 26 -3.74 -12.57 1.72
N TYR A 27 -4.51 -12.48 2.81
CA TYR A 27 -5.48 -13.50 3.21
C TYR A 27 -6.54 -13.73 2.12
N THR A 28 -7.11 -12.66 1.61
CA THR A 28 -8.13 -12.71 0.53
C THR A 28 -7.54 -13.31 -0.73
N GLY A 29 -6.30 -12.98 -1.08
CA GLY A 29 -5.60 -13.53 -2.23
C GLY A 29 -5.46 -15.05 -2.17
N VAL A 30 -5.07 -15.56 -1.02
CA VAL A 30 -4.97 -17.01 -0.81
C VAL A 30 -6.36 -17.67 -0.82
N LYS A 31 -7.33 -17.07 -0.14
CA LYS A 31 -8.72 -17.60 -0.06
C LYS A 31 -9.43 -17.65 -1.41
N LEU A 32 -9.19 -16.67 -2.29
CA LEU A 32 -9.77 -16.58 -3.63
C LEU A 32 -9.07 -17.47 -4.66
N THR A 33 -8.01 -18.19 -4.28
CA THR A 33 -7.41 -19.19 -5.18
C THR A 33 -8.46 -20.20 -5.63
N LYS A 34 -8.64 -20.32 -6.94
CA LYS A 34 -9.69 -21.16 -7.52
C LYS A 34 -9.57 -22.61 -7.03
N ARG A 35 -10.61 -23.12 -6.39
CA ARG A 35 -10.68 -24.52 -5.91
C ARG A 35 -10.41 -25.52 -7.04
N THR A 36 -10.80 -25.18 -8.27
CA THR A 36 -10.52 -25.99 -9.44
C THR A 36 -9.03 -26.24 -9.65
N LEU A 37 -8.18 -25.21 -9.47
CA LEU A 37 -6.72 -25.34 -9.60
C LEU A 37 -6.14 -26.25 -8.50
N ILE A 38 -6.68 -26.14 -7.28
CA ILE A 38 -6.27 -27.00 -6.17
C ILE A 38 -6.67 -28.45 -6.41
N ASN A 39 -7.88 -28.68 -6.92
CA ASN A 39 -8.38 -30.02 -7.23
C ASN A 39 -7.57 -30.68 -8.35
N VAL A 40 -7.27 -29.93 -9.43
CA VAL A 40 -6.41 -30.41 -10.52
C VAL A 40 -5.02 -30.80 -10.00
N ALA A 41 -4.39 -29.98 -9.18
CA ALA A 41 -3.08 -30.29 -8.60
C ALA A 41 -3.12 -31.57 -7.74
N LYS A 42 -4.19 -31.78 -6.97
CA LYS A 42 -4.41 -33.00 -6.18
C LYS A 42 -4.65 -34.23 -7.06
N THR A 43 -5.35 -34.10 -8.17
CA THR A 43 -5.56 -35.20 -9.13
C THR A 43 -4.23 -35.67 -9.75
N PHE A 44 -3.26 -34.76 -9.90
CA PHE A 44 -1.90 -35.11 -10.35
C PHE A 44 -0.99 -35.63 -9.21
N GLY A 45 -1.54 -35.90 -8.02
CA GLY A 45 -0.78 -36.46 -6.90
C GLY A 45 0.07 -35.47 -6.11
N ALA A 46 -0.12 -34.15 -6.34
CA ALA A 46 0.61 -33.15 -5.59
C ALA A 46 0.19 -33.10 -4.11
N GLY A 47 1.17 -33.10 -3.22
CA GLY A 47 0.92 -32.92 -1.79
C GLY A 47 0.34 -31.55 -1.45
N ASN A 48 -0.26 -31.43 -0.26
CA ASN A 48 -0.88 -30.17 0.18
C ASN A 48 0.11 -28.99 0.20
N PHE A 49 1.34 -29.23 0.61
CA PHE A 49 2.39 -28.22 0.67
C PHE A 49 2.88 -27.80 -0.74
N GLU A 50 3.01 -28.78 -1.62
CA GLU A 50 3.40 -28.57 -2.99
C GLU A 50 2.33 -27.80 -3.78
N THR A 51 1.06 -28.13 -3.57
CA THR A 51 -0.09 -27.39 -4.12
C THR A 51 -0.11 -25.95 -3.63
N PHE A 52 0.19 -25.71 -2.35
CA PHE A 52 0.25 -24.37 -1.79
C PHE A 52 1.36 -23.52 -2.44
N ILE A 53 2.56 -24.07 -2.58
CA ILE A 53 3.70 -23.35 -3.15
C ILE A 53 3.55 -23.15 -4.67
N LYS A 54 3.18 -24.21 -5.40
CA LYS A 54 3.17 -24.17 -6.88
C LYS A 54 1.90 -23.55 -7.46
N VAL A 55 0.79 -23.58 -6.74
CA VAL A 55 -0.51 -23.09 -7.21
C VAL A 55 -1.01 -21.91 -6.37
N GLY A 56 -0.99 -22.06 -5.05
CA GLY A 56 -1.52 -21.04 -4.12
C GLY A 56 -0.77 -19.71 -4.19
N ILE A 57 0.55 -19.75 -4.02
CA ILE A 57 1.39 -18.55 -4.04
C ILE A 57 1.33 -17.82 -5.38
N PRO A 58 1.52 -18.46 -6.55
CA PRO A 58 1.46 -17.76 -7.82
C PRO A 58 0.09 -17.15 -8.13
N SER A 59 -0.99 -17.83 -7.77
CA SER A 59 -2.35 -17.31 -7.97
C SER A 59 -2.70 -16.15 -7.04
N ALA A 60 -2.16 -16.16 -5.81
CA ALA A 60 -2.35 -15.09 -4.82
C ALA A 60 -1.50 -13.84 -5.11
N MET A 61 -0.42 -13.96 -5.89
CA MET A 61 0.51 -12.85 -6.16
C MET A 61 -0.18 -11.57 -6.64
N ARG A 62 -1.17 -11.69 -7.54
CA ARG A 62 -1.92 -10.53 -8.03
C ARG A 62 -2.62 -9.78 -6.91
N MET A 63 -3.23 -10.49 -5.96
CA MET A 63 -3.92 -9.89 -4.82
C MET A 63 -2.92 -9.30 -3.81
N VAL A 64 -1.75 -9.91 -3.65
CA VAL A 64 -0.67 -9.37 -2.82
C VAL A 64 -0.19 -8.02 -3.36
N PHE A 65 0.02 -7.91 -4.67
CA PHE A 65 0.38 -6.62 -5.29
C PHE A 65 -0.71 -5.56 -5.13
N THR A 66 -1.98 -5.94 -5.27
CA THR A 66 -3.12 -5.06 -4.99
C THR A 66 -3.11 -4.60 -3.53
N GLY A 67 -2.78 -5.50 -2.60
CA GLY A 67 -2.61 -5.19 -1.17
C GLY A 67 -1.50 -4.17 -0.91
N ILE A 68 -0.34 -4.36 -1.50
CA ILE A 68 0.80 -3.43 -1.40
C ILE A 68 0.41 -2.05 -1.94
N ARG A 69 -0.27 -1.99 -3.08
CA ARG A 69 -0.74 -0.74 -3.66
C ARG A 69 -1.73 -0.01 -2.76
N SER A 70 -2.69 -0.73 -2.21
CA SER A 70 -3.67 -0.17 -1.25
C SER A 70 -2.99 0.33 0.02
N ALA A 71 -2.04 -0.45 0.55
CA ALA A 71 -1.26 -0.10 1.73
C ALA A 71 -0.42 1.16 1.54
N LEU A 72 0.22 1.32 0.37
CA LEU A 72 0.99 2.53 0.06
C LEU A 72 0.10 3.77 -0.08
N GLY A 73 -1.07 3.64 -0.69
CA GLY A 73 -2.06 4.73 -0.73
C GLY A 73 -2.52 5.14 0.67
N GLY A 74 -2.80 4.17 1.54
CA GLY A 74 -3.13 4.41 2.94
C GLY A 74 -1.98 5.06 3.72
N ALA A 75 -0.75 4.58 3.53
CA ALA A 75 0.45 5.15 4.16
C ALA A 75 0.66 6.62 3.76
N TRP A 76 0.49 6.94 2.47
CA TRP A 76 0.59 8.31 1.97
C TRP A 76 -0.42 9.25 2.63
N SER A 77 -1.69 8.83 2.68
CA SER A 77 -2.75 9.60 3.32
C SER A 77 -2.50 9.78 4.82
N THR A 78 -2.05 8.74 5.50
CA THR A 78 -1.72 8.78 6.94
C THR A 78 -0.52 9.68 7.21
N LEU A 79 0.50 9.65 6.34
CA LEU A 79 1.66 10.54 6.44
C LEU A 79 1.23 12.01 6.33
N CYS A 80 0.42 12.36 5.34
CA CYS A 80 -0.09 13.72 5.18
C CYS A 80 -0.91 14.17 6.40
N ALA A 81 -1.77 13.29 6.93
CA ALA A 81 -2.54 13.58 8.14
C ALA A 81 -1.65 13.78 9.37
N ALA A 82 -0.62 12.96 9.54
CA ALA A 82 0.34 13.08 10.63
C ALA A 82 1.16 14.37 10.53
N GLU A 83 1.50 14.81 9.31
CA GLU A 83 2.17 16.10 9.09
C GLU A 83 1.27 17.29 9.45
N MET A 84 -0.02 17.21 9.17
CA MET A 84 -0.97 18.25 9.56
C MET A 84 -1.09 18.41 11.08
N LEU A 85 -0.97 17.32 11.82
CA LEU A 85 -1.18 17.34 13.29
C LEU A 85 0.07 17.70 14.08
N ALA A 86 1.24 17.22 13.64
CA ALA A 86 2.41 17.23 14.51
C ALA A 86 3.73 17.57 13.80
N ALA A 87 3.72 18.01 12.54
CA ALA A 87 4.95 18.39 11.86
C ALA A 87 5.26 19.89 12.02
N ARG A 88 6.55 20.22 11.95
CA ARG A 88 7.06 21.60 11.89
C ARG A 88 7.43 22.01 10.46
N ALA A 89 7.41 21.06 9.52
CA ALA A 89 7.66 21.24 8.10
C ALA A 89 7.05 20.06 7.33
N GLY A 90 6.64 20.28 6.08
CA GLY A 90 6.05 19.29 5.20
C GLY A 90 4.85 19.84 4.45
N LEU A 91 4.35 19.07 3.47
CA LEU A 91 3.19 19.48 2.68
C LEU A 91 1.91 19.53 3.52
N GLY A 92 1.73 18.58 4.44
CA GLY A 92 0.61 18.59 5.38
C GLY A 92 0.66 19.77 6.36
N TYR A 93 1.85 20.11 6.85
CA TYR A 93 2.06 21.30 7.69
C TYR A 93 1.72 22.60 6.95
N MET A 94 2.14 22.72 5.69
CA MET A 94 1.80 23.87 4.84
C MET A 94 0.29 24.05 4.68
N LEU A 95 -0.46 22.96 4.49
CA LEU A 95 -1.93 22.98 4.47
C LEU A 95 -2.51 23.48 5.78
N GLN A 96 -2.00 23.01 6.92
CA GLN A 96 -2.48 23.40 8.24
C GLN A 96 -2.24 24.90 8.52
N VAL A 97 -1.04 25.38 8.18
CA VAL A 97 -0.72 26.82 8.32
C VAL A 97 -1.61 27.66 7.40
N GLY A 98 -1.78 27.26 6.14
CA GLY A 98 -2.66 27.96 5.19
C GLY A 98 -4.09 28.08 5.70
N ARG A 99 -4.62 27.00 6.29
CA ARG A 99 -5.95 26.99 6.92
C ARG A 99 -6.04 27.92 8.14
N ASN A 100 -5.03 27.91 9.00
CA ASN A 100 -5.03 28.74 10.20
C ASN A 100 -4.92 30.23 9.91
N VAL A 101 -4.23 30.60 8.82
CA VAL A 101 -4.05 31.99 8.36
C VAL A 101 -5.17 32.44 7.44
N GLY A 102 -6.10 31.54 7.05
CA GLY A 102 -7.21 31.86 6.14
C GLY A 102 -6.78 32.05 4.68
N ARG A 103 -5.57 31.59 4.29
CA ARG A 103 -5.04 31.70 2.92
C ARG A 103 -5.41 30.49 2.08
N ALA A 104 -6.54 30.61 1.39
CA ALA A 104 -7.06 29.56 0.51
C ALA A 104 -6.11 29.22 -0.65
N ASP A 105 -5.34 30.17 -1.14
CA ASP A 105 -4.32 30.00 -2.19
C ASP A 105 -3.26 28.94 -1.80
N ILE A 106 -2.73 29.02 -0.57
CA ILE A 106 -1.75 28.07 -0.04
C ILE A 106 -2.37 26.68 0.13
N VAL A 107 -3.61 26.62 0.61
CA VAL A 107 -4.32 25.35 0.80
C VAL A 107 -4.53 24.63 -0.52
N VAL A 108 -5.02 25.34 -1.54
CA VAL A 108 -5.24 24.75 -2.87
C VAL A 108 -3.92 24.29 -3.49
N ALA A 109 -2.86 25.11 -3.43
CA ALA A 109 -1.54 24.72 -3.92
C ALA A 109 -1.00 23.45 -3.23
N GLY A 110 -1.14 23.36 -1.91
CA GLY A 110 -0.75 22.17 -1.15
C GLY A 110 -1.56 20.92 -1.51
N MET A 111 -2.87 21.05 -1.71
CA MET A 111 -3.72 19.94 -2.15
C MET A 111 -3.31 19.40 -3.52
N VAL A 112 -3.05 20.29 -4.47
CA VAL A 112 -2.58 19.93 -5.81
C VAL A 112 -1.23 19.20 -5.73
N ALA A 113 -0.28 19.72 -4.95
CA ALA A 113 1.03 19.10 -4.78
C ALA A 113 0.93 17.68 -4.19
N ILE A 114 0.14 17.49 -3.14
CA ILE A 114 -0.08 16.18 -2.53
C ILE A 114 -0.73 15.21 -3.52
N SER A 115 -1.72 15.66 -4.28
CA SER A 115 -2.42 14.85 -5.27
C SER A 115 -1.50 14.40 -6.40
N VAL A 116 -0.67 15.30 -6.92
CA VAL A 116 0.30 14.99 -7.99
C VAL A 116 1.34 13.99 -7.50
N LEU A 117 1.90 14.19 -6.31
CA LEU A 117 2.88 13.26 -5.75
C LEU A 117 2.26 11.88 -5.46
N GLY A 118 1.05 11.82 -4.91
CA GLY A 118 0.33 10.57 -4.69
C GLY A 118 0.02 9.83 -5.99
N ALA A 119 -0.38 10.55 -7.04
CA ALA A 119 -0.59 9.98 -8.37
C ALA A 119 0.71 9.43 -8.99
N LEU A 120 1.81 10.16 -8.88
CA LEU A 120 3.13 9.70 -9.35
C LEU A 120 3.57 8.42 -8.64
N MET A 121 3.45 8.36 -7.32
CA MET A 121 3.75 7.15 -6.54
C MET A 121 2.90 5.96 -6.99
N SER A 122 1.60 6.17 -7.19
CA SER A 122 0.68 5.13 -7.66
C SER A 122 1.02 4.65 -9.08
N LEU A 123 1.43 5.55 -9.98
CA LEU A 123 1.86 5.22 -11.34
C LEU A 123 3.14 4.39 -11.34
N ILE A 124 4.15 4.79 -10.58
CA ILE A 124 5.42 4.05 -10.46
C ILE A 124 5.14 2.63 -9.98
N LEU A 125 4.31 2.48 -8.95
CA LEU A 125 3.96 1.17 -8.40
C LEU A 125 3.22 0.30 -9.42
N SER A 126 2.28 0.89 -10.17
CA SER A 126 1.56 0.20 -11.25
C SER A 126 2.48 -0.28 -12.37
N LEU A 127 3.50 0.50 -12.71
CA LEU A 127 4.51 0.11 -13.70
C LEU A 127 5.38 -1.05 -13.20
N VAL A 128 5.80 -1.00 -11.94
CA VAL A 128 6.55 -2.09 -11.30
C VAL A 128 5.72 -3.37 -11.25
N GLU A 129 4.46 -3.28 -10.83
CA GLU A 129 3.52 -4.39 -10.80
C GLU A 129 3.38 -5.05 -12.19
N LYS A 130 3.15 -4.26 -13.22
CA LYS A 130 3.03 -4.77 -14.60
C LYS A 130 4.31 -5.46 -15.07
N ARG A 131 5.49 -4.93 -14.75
CA ARG A 131 6.76 -5.58 -15.12
C ARG A 131 6.97 -6.91 -14.40
N VAL A 132 6.74 -6.95 -13.10
CA VAL A 132 6.92 -8.16 -12.28
C VAL A 132 5.94 -9.25 -12.68
N LEU A 133 4.66 -8.90 -12.90
CA LEU A 133 3.64 -9.85 -13.33
C LEU A 133 3.87 -10.35 -14.76
N LYS A 134 4.32 -9.50 -15.68
CA LYS A 134 4.61 -9.89 -17.07
C LYS A 134 5.77 -10.87 -17.15
N CYS A 135 6.84 -10.66 -16.40
CA CYS A 135 7.99 -11.58 -16.35
C CYS A 135 7.65 -12.98 -15.83
N LYS A 136 6.54 -13.14 -15.07
CA LYS A 136 6.15 -14.41 -14.46
C LYS A 136 5.08 -15.17 -15.26
N LEU A 137 4.38 -14.49 -16.17
CA LEU A 137 3.39 -15.12 -17.07
C LEU A 137 4.02 -15.72 -18.35
N GLU A 138 5.26 -15.33 -18.65
CA GLU A 138 6.01 -15.83 -19.82
C GLU A 138 6.93 -17.02 -19.49
N ARG A 139 6.90 -17.55 -18.26
CA ARG A 139 7.68 -18.72 -17.84
C ARG A 139 6.72 -19.83 -17.39
#